data_517e620e5eba3c2dddaa77b9466080d0
#
_entry.id   517e620e5eba3c2dddaa77b9466080d0
#
_cell.length_a   1.000
_cell.length_b   1.000
_cell.length_c   1.000
_cell.angle_alpha   90.00
_cell.angle_beta   90.00
_cell.angle_gamma   90.00
#
_symmetry.space_group_name_H-M   'P 1'
#
loop_
_entity.id
_entity.type
_entity.pdbx_description
1 polymer ?
#
loop_
_entity_poly.entity_id
_entity_poly.type
_entity_poly.pdbx_seq_one_letter_code
_entity_poly.pdbx_strand_id
1 'polypeptide(L)'
;TGISGGDLLWRGEVQAMKFGTRFAMPLRIEALACRNDRFYATCSNGRELCARSIVVATGVQYRKLPIPRLEEFEGVGVYYAATEMEARFCRNSEAIVVGGGNSAGQAAMFLSRTAAHVHLLVRSGSLAASMSDYLSSRLEADPRITMHYQAEISDLHGDDKLSAVTVKNKADSKHHRYDSRTVFIMAGAAPNTDW
;
A
#
# COMPACT_ATOMS: atom_id res chain seq x y z
N THR A 1 -12.80 -14.69 8.74
CA THR A 1 -11.63 -15.58 8.88
C THR A 1 -10.78 -15.45 7.63
N GLY A 2 -9.75 -14.58 7.67
CA GLY A 2 -8.80 -14.42 6.59
C GLY A 2 -7.80 -15.60 6.54
N ILE A 3 -7.11 -15.74 5.40
CA ILE A 3 -5.95 -16.63 5.24
C ILE A 3 -4.68 -15.76 5.27
N SER A 4 -3.59 -16.24 5.88
CA SER A 4 -2.31 -15.55 5.82
C SER A 4 -1.72 -15.58 4.40
N GLY A 5 -0.88 -14.62 4.05
CA GLY A 5 -0.18 -14.62 2.76
C GLY A 5 0.69 -15.88 2.57
N GLY A 6 1.31 -16.36 3.65
CA GLY A 6 2.11 -17.59 3.64
C GLY A 6 1.28 -18.83 3.35
N ASP A 7 0.12 -18.97 4.01
CA ASP A 7 -0.79 -20.11 3.76
C ASP A 7 -1.37 -20.08 2.34
N LEU A 8 -1.69 -18.88 1.84
CA LEU A 8 -2.18 -18.72 0.47
C LEU A 8 -1.11 -19.12 -0.55
N LEU A 9 0.12 -18.65 -0.34
CA LEU A 9 1.27 -19.00 -1.18
C LEU A 9 1.50 -20.52 -1.20
N TRP A 10 1.58 -21.15 -0.02
CA TRP A 10 1.76 -22.59 0.10
C TRP A 10 0.68 -23.40 -0.62
N ARG A 11 -0.60 -23.04 -0.45
CA ARG A 11 -1.71 -23.69 -1.16
C ARG A 11 -1.63 -23.50 -2.66
N GLY A 12 -1.22 -22.30 -3.12
CA GLY A 12 -1.01 -22.00 -4.53
C GLY A 12 0.13 -22.84 -5.12
N GLU A 13 1.22 -22.98 -4.39
CA GLU A 13 2.37 -23.81 -4.79
C GLU A 13 1.99 -25.28 -4.94
N VAL A 14 1.31 -25.84 -3.94
CA VAL A 14 0.81 -27.23 -3.98
C VAL A 14 -0.13 -27.45 -5.17
N GLN A 15 -1.03 -26.49 -5.42
CA GLN A 15 -1.94 -26.56 -6.56
C GLN A 15 -1.19 -26.50 -7.90
N ALA A 16 -0.23 -25.59 -8.02
CA ALA A 16 0.58 -25.46 -9.23
C ALA A 16 1.39 -26.74 -9.52
N MET A 17 1.99 -27.34 -8.51
CA MET A 17 2.71 -28.63 -8.64
C MET A 17 1.76 -29.75 -9.13
N LYS A 18 0.53 -29.81 -8.59
CA LYS A 18 -0.46 -30.80 -9.01
C LYS A 18 -0.79 -30.70 -10.49
N PHE A 19 -0.73 -29.49 -11.08
CA PHE A 19 -0.92 -29.25 -12.50
C PHE A 19 0.37 -29.30 -13.33
N GLY A 20 1.46 -29.83 -12.78
CA GLY A 20 2.72 -30.05 -13.49
C GLY A 20 3.59 -28.82 -13.66
N THR A 21 3.35 -27.75 -12.89
CA THR A 21 4.22 -26.57 -12.89
C THR A 21 5.62 -26.94 -12.41
N ARG A 22 6.63 -26.42 -13.10
CA ARG A 22 8.03 -26.55 -12.70
C ARG A 22 8.47 -25.26 -12.03
N PHE A 23 9.12 -25.37 -10.88
CA PHE A 23 9.70 -24.26 -10.15
C PHE A 23 11.21 -24.20 -10.39
N ALA A 24 11.73 -23.01 -10.60
CA ALA A 24 13.15 -22.75 -10.78
C ALA A 24 13.59 -21.74 -9.70
N MET A 25 13.89 -22.24 -8.51
CA MET A 25 14.32 -21.46 -7.35
C MET A 25 15.67 -21.96 -6.84
N PRO A 26 16.55 -21.09 -6.35
CA PRO A 26 16.48 -19.62 -6.34
C PRO A 26 17.08 -19.03 -7.63
N LEU A 27 16.25 -18.62 -8.57
CA LEU A 27 16.68 -17.95 -9.80
C LEU A 27 16.02 -16.59 -9.94
N ARG A 28 16.80 -15.58 -10.31
CA ARG A 28 16.30 -14.25 -10.68
C ARG A 28 16.25 -14.15 -12.21
N ILE A 29 15.24 -13.49 -12.74
CA ILE A 29 15.23 -13.05 -14.14
C ILE A 29 15.96 -11.70 -14.21
N GLU A 30 16.93 -11.58 -15.13
CA GLU A 30 17.78 -10.41 -15.29
C GLU A 30 17.47 -9.64 -16.58
N ALA A 31 16.87 -10.33 -17.56
CA ALA A 31 16.48 -9.72 -18.82
C ALA A 31 15.32 -10.48 -19.46
N LEU A 32 14.54 -9.74 -20.26
CA LEU A 32 13.47 -10.27 -21.07
C LEU A 32 13.61 -9.77 -22.52
N ALA A 33 13.59 -10.65 -23.49
CA ALA A 33 13.62 -10.33 -24.90
C ALA A 33 12.48 -11.01 -25.65
N CYS A 34 11.99 -10.37 -26.72
CA CYS A 34 11.06 -10.96 -27.66
C CYS A 34 11.79 -11.18 -29.01
N ARG A 35 11.85 -12.43 -29.45
CA ARG A 35 12.50 -12.82 -30.73
C ARG A 35 11.64 -13.90 -31.40
N ASN A 36 11.33 -13.72 -32.71
CA ASN A 36 10.57 -14.68 -33.48
C ASN A 36 9.25 -15.14 -32.83
N ASP A 37 8.44 -14.20 -32.34
CA ASP A 37 7.16 -14.41 -31.65
C ASP A 37 7.28 -15.28 -30.38
N ARG A 38 8.44 -15.32 -29.78
CA ARG A 38 8.70 -15.99 -28.50
C ARG A 38 9.39 -15.07 -27.52
N PHE A 39 9.11 -15.30 -26.25
CA PHE A 39 9.77 -14.62 -25.16
C PHE A 39 10.95 -15.44 -24.64
N TYR A 40 12.04 -14.76 -24.35
CA TYR A 40 13.25 -15.32 -23.79
C TYR A 40 13.58 -14.59 -22.50
N ALA A 41 13.58 -15.33 -21.40
CA ALA A 41 13.94 -14.81 -20.09
C ALA A 41 15.34 -15.30 -19.71
N THR A 42 16.26 -14.37 -19.49
CA THR A 42 17.62 -14.67 -19.03
C THR A 42 17.64 -14.77 -17.51
N CYS A 43 18.11 -15.89 -17.00
CA CYS A 43 18.23 -16.16 -15.57
C CYS A 43 19.59 -15.74 -15.02
N SER A 44 19.69 -15.49 -13.72
CA SER A 44 20.91 -15.10 -12.99
C SER A 44 22.06 -16.13 -13.08
N ASN A 45 21.78 -17.35 -13.50
CA ASN A 45 22.79 -18.39 -13.79
C ASN A 45 23.18 -18.48 -15.27
N GLY A 46 22.81 -17.50 -16.09
CA GLY A 46 23.10 -17.43 -17.52
C GLY A 46 22.21 -18.30 -18.42
N ARG A 47 21.26 -19.05 -17.87
CA ARG A 47 20.35 -19.87 -18.68
C ARG A 47 19.24 -19.01 -19.27
N GLU A 48 18.81 -19.32 -20.50
CA GLU A 48 17.61 -18.75 -21.12
C GLU A 48 16.43 -19.72 -20.99
N LEU A 49 15.27 -19.18 -20.66
CA LEU A 49 13.99 -19.86 -20.71
C LEU A 49 13.19 -19.29 -21.87
N CYS A 50 12.68 -20.16 -22.75
CA CYS A 50 11.85 -19.75 -23.88
C CYS A 50 10.38 -20.08 -23.64
N ALA A 51 9.49 -19.11 -23.87
CA ALA A 51 8.06 -19.27 -23.69
C ALA A 51 7.25 -18.60 -24.80
N ARG A 52 6.02 -19.07 -25.02
CA ARG A 52 5.05 -18.41 -25.93
C ARG A 52 4.37 -17.21 -25.27
N SER A 53 4.26 -17.23 -23.95
CA SER A 53 3.69 -16.14 -23.16
C SER A 53 4.39 -16.08 -21.79
N ILE A 54 4.44 -14.90 -21.20
CA ILE A 54 5.00 -14.65 -19.87
C ILE A 54 3.98 -13.90 -19.05
N VAL A 55 3.85 -14.28 -17.77
CA VAL A 55 3.12 -13.51 -16.77
C VAL A 55 4.15 -12.90 -15.83
N VAL A 56 4.24 -11.56 -15.82
CA VAL A 56 5.13 -10.81 -14.94
C VAL A 56 4.38 -10.54 -13.64
N ALA A 57 4.75 -11.24 -12.58
CA ALA A 57 4.13 -11.15 -11.25
C ALA A 57 5.19 -10.83 -10.18
N THR A 58 6.08 -9.88 -10.47
CA THR A 58 7.27 -9.53 -9.67
C THR A 58 6.97 -8.68 -8.44
N GLY A 59 5.71 -8.31 -8.22
CA GLY A 59 5.29 -7.48 -7.09
C GLY A 59 5.69 -6.01 -7.21
N VAL A 60 5.58 -5.33 -6.10
CA VAL A 60 5.81 -3.88 -6.02
C VAL A 60 6.55 -3.52 -4.74
N GLN A 61 7.20 -2.35 -4.75
CA GLN A 61 7.74 -1.71 -3.56
C GLN A 61 6.87 -0.52 -3.21
N TYR A 62 6.29 -0.50 -2.01
CA TYR A 62 5.52 0.64 -1.54
C TYR A 62 6.40 1.85 -1.32
N ARG A 63 5.93 3.01 -1.74
CA ARG A 63 6.65 4.26 -1.53
C ARG A 63 6.60 4.65 -0.06
N LYS A 64 7.77 4.79 0.54
CA LYS A 64 7.92 5.31 1.89
C LYS A 64 7.79 6.82 1.91
N LEU A 65 7.27 7.37 2.99
CA LEU A 65 7.28 8.81 3.23
C LEU A 65 8.64 9.23 3.80
N PRO A 66 9.18 10.39 3.39
CA PRO A 66 10.46 10.88 3.90
C PRO A 66 10.26 11.59 5.26
N ILE A 67 9.79 10.86 6.27
CA ILE A 67 9.55 11.37 7.60
C ILE A 67 10.40 10.64 8.64
N PRO A 68 10.84 11.33 9.70
CA PRO A 68 11.63 10.70 10.76
C PRO A 68 10.90 9.54 11.41
N ARG A 69 11.65 8.55 11.85
CA ARG A 69 11.17 7.39 12.62
C ARG A 69 10.14 6.50 11.92
N LEU A 70 9.95 6.64 10.59
CA LEU A 70 8.96 5.85 9.87
C LEU A 70 9.20 4.35 10.04
N GLU A 71 10.46 3.92 9.90
CA GLU A 71 10.85 2.50 9.97
C GLU A 71 10.65 1.88 11.35
N GLU A 72 10.73 2.70 12.41
CA GLU A 72 10.47 2.24 13.79
C GLU A 72 9.02 1.80 13.99
N PHE A 73 8.08 2.41 13.27
CA PHE A 73 6.65 2.15 13.40
C PHE A 73 6.06 1.26 12.30
N GLU A 74 6.87 0.82 11.33
CA GLU A 74 6.41 -0.14 10.32
C GLU A 74 5.95 -1.46 10.95
N GLY A 75 4.70 -1.84 10.71
CA GLY A 75 4.06 -3.02 11.30
C GLY A 75 3.54 -2.84 12.74
N VAL A 76 3.90 -1.75 13.42
CA VAL A 76 3.46 -1.44 14.80
C VAL A 76 2.74 -0.09 14.89
N GLY A 77 2.10 0.32 13.80
CA GLY A 77 1.31 1.55 13.68
C GLY A 77 1.32 2.13 12.28
N VAL A 78 2.31 1.84 11.45
CA VAL A 78 2.38 2.25 10.05
C VAL A 78 2.19 1.05 9.14
N TYR A 79 1.25 1.15 8.21
CA TYR A 79 0.82 0.08 7.30
C TYR A 79 0.74 0.58 5.86
N TYR A 80 0.96 -0.33 4.89
CA TYR A 80 0.89 -0.05 3.45
C TYR A 80 -0.30 -0.73 2.76
N ALA A 81 -1.15 -1.40 3.52
CA ALA A 81 -2.38 -2.00 3.06
C ALA A 81 -3.48 -1.79 4.12
N ALA A 82 -4.73 -1.65 3.68
CA ALA A 82 -5.89 -1.56 4.55
C ALA A 82 -6.73 -2.82 4.36
N THR A 83 -6.36 -3.89 5.06
CA THR A 83 -7.09 -5.16 5.04
C THR A 83 -7.86 -5.37 6.35
N GLU A 84 -8.60 -6.47 6.45
CA GLU A 84 -9.32 -6.86 7.67
C GLU A 84 -8.38 -7.01 8.89
N MET A 85 -7.13 -7.38 8.66
CA MET A 85 -6.15 -7.53 9.75
C MET A 85 -5.79 -6.16 10.34
N GLU A 86 -5.38 -5.22 9.50
CA GLU A 86 -4.97 -3.90 9.93
C GLU A 86 -6.14 -3.07 10.44
N ALA A 87 -7.35 -3.24 9.88
CA ALA A 87 -8.55 -2.55 10.32
C ALA A 87 -8.91 -2.86 11.80
N ARG A 88 -8.46 -4.01 12.33
CA ARG A 88 -8.65 -4.33 13.75
C ARG A 88 -7.88 -3.41 14.69
N PHE A 89 -6.74 -2.89 14.24
CA PHE A 89 -5.89 -2.00 15.05
C PHE A 89 -6.47 -0.60 15.20
N CYS A 90 -7.35 -0.16 14.28
CA CYS A 90 -8.02 1.14 14.37
C CYS A 90 -9.45 1.08 14.89
N ARG A 91 -9.91 -0.08 15.40
CA ARG A 91 -11.27 -0.21 15.93
C ARG A 91 -11.52 0.78 17.06
N ASN A 92 -12.58 1.58 16.91
CA ASN A 92 -13.00 2.62 17.87
C ASN A 92 -11.92 3.68 18.17
N SER A 93 -10.95 3.86 17.26
CA SER A 93 -9.94 4.92 17.36
C SER A 93 -9.85 5.68 16.03
N GLU A 94 -9.16 6.81 16.05
CA GLU A 94 -8.88 7.56 14.82
C GLU A 94 -7.85 6.81 13.96
N ALA A 95 -8.03 6.86 12.64
CA ALA A 95 -7.08 6.33 11.67
C ALA A 95 -6.66 7.42 10.69
N ILE A 96 -5.38 7.43 10.32
CA ILE A 96 -4.85 8.35 9.31
C ILE A 96 -4.57 7.58 8.04
N VAL A 97 -5.08 8.08 6.92
CA VAL A 97 -4.80 7.56 5.57
C VAL A 97 -4.05 8.63 4.78
N VAL A 98 -2.92 8.29 4.20
CA VAL A 98 -2.11 9.22 3.41
C VAL A 98 -2.17 8.85 1.94
N GLY A 99 -2.67 9.74 1.11
CA GLY A 99 -2.73 9.57 -0.33
C GLY A 99 -3.90 10.31 -0.97
N GLY A 100 -3.82 10.57 -2.27
CA GLY A 100 -4.86 11.27 -3.02
C GLY A 100 -5.47 10.46 -4.16
N GLY A 101 -5.06 9.21 -4.36
CA GLY A 101 -5.56 8.34 -5.42
C GLY A 101 -6.67 7.40 -4.98
N ASN A 102 -7.22 6.63 -5.92
CA ASN A 102 -8.29 5.68 -5.66
C ASN A 102 -7.99 4.69 -4.53
N SER A 103 -6.75 4.21 -4.41
CA SER A 103 -6.36 3.30 -3.32
C SER A 103 -6.53 3.93 -1.94
N ALA A 104 -6.17 5.21 -1.79
CA ALA A 104 -6.35 5.95 -0.54
C ALA A 104 -7.83 6.16 -0.23
N GLY A 105 -8.64 6.52 -1.23
CA GLY A 105 -10.08 6.66 -1.07
C GLY A 105 -10.77 5.36 -0.70
N GLN A 106 -10.40 4.26 -1.34
CA GLN A 106 -10.92 2.92 -1.00
C GLN A 106 -10.53 2.49 0.41
N ALA A 107 -9.28 2.75 0.82
CA ALA A 107 -8.83 2.49 2.18
C ALA A 107 -9.61 3.30 3.21
N ALA A 108 -9.80 4.62 2.98
CA ALA A 108 -10.57 5.48 3.87
C ALA A 108 -12.03 5.00 4.01
N MET A 109 -12.69 4.69 2.90
CA MET A 109 -14.06 4.12 2.89
C MET A 109 -14.14 2.76 3.60
N PHE A 110 -13.12 1.94 3.49
CA PHE A 110 -13.08 0.63 4.16
C PHE A 110 -12.91 0.81 5.68
N LEU A 111 -11.94 1.63 6.07
CA LEU A 111 -11.60 1.87 7.48
C LEU A 111 -12.71 2.63 8.22
N SER A 112 -13.47 3.51 7.54
CA SER A 112 -14.59 4.24 8.16
C SER A 112 -15.68 3.33 8.74
N ARG A 113 -15.70 2.04 8.33
CA ARG A 113 -16.65 1.05 8.87
C ARG A 113 -16.29 0.59 10.27
N THR A 114 -15.03 0.70 10.67
CA THR A 114 -14.47 0.15 11.92
C THR A 114 -13.80 1.20 12.80
N ALA A 115 -13.12 2.19 12.22
CA ALA A 115 -12.53 3.31 12.92
C ALA A 115 -13.63 4.25 13.49
N ALA A 116 -13.34 4.93 14.57
CA ALA A 116 -14.19 6.00 15.08
C ALA A 116 -14.23 7.18 14.11
N HIS A 117 -13.09 7.53 13.54
CA HIS A 117 -12.94 8.56 12.52
C HIS A 117 -11.73 8.29 11.63
N VAL A 118 -11.80 8.72 10.37
CA VAL A 118 -10.70 8.59 9.39
C VAL A 118 -10.30 9.98 8.89
N HIS A 119 -9.03 10.29 9.03
CA HIS A 119 -8.41 11.50 8.47
C HIS A 119 -7.68 11.15 7.18
N LEU A 120 -8.19 11.58 6.02
CA LEU A 120 -7.54 11.39 4.73
C LEU A 120 -6.65 12.58 4.41
N LEU A 121 -5.33 12.37 4.42
CA LEU A 121 -4.35 13.42 4.13
C LEU A 121 -4.01 13.43 2.65
N VAL A 122 -4.32 14.53 2.00
CA VAL A 122 -4.12 14.74 0.56
C VAL A 122 -3.06 15.83 0.37
N ARG A 123 -1.93 15.49 -0.26
CA ARG A 123 -0.83 16.44 -0.50
C ARG A 123 -1.19 17.57 -1.45
N SER A 124 -2.08 17.31 -2.41
CA SER A 124 -2.59 18.30 -3.38
C SER A 124 -3.74 19.12 -2.79
N GLY A 125 -4.13 20.19 -3.50
CA GLY A 125 -5.30 21.02 -3.13
C GLY A 125 -6.64 20.43 -3.55
N SER A 126 -6.66 19.32 -4.30
CA SER A 126 -7.90 18.64 -4.71
C SER A 126 -7.64 17.16 -5.05
N LEU A 127 -8.71 16.38 -5.17
CA LEU A 127 -8.70 14.98 -5.61
C LEU A 127 -9.01 14.81 -7.11
N ALA A 128 -9.48 15.83 -7.78
CA ALA A 128 -10.04 15.75 -9.15
C ALA A 128 -9.09 15.14 -10.20
N ALA A 129 -7.78 15.32 -10.05
CA ALA A 129 -6.79 14.78 -11.00
C ALA A 129 -6.37 13.34 -10.72
N SER A 130 -6.70 12.77 -9.56
CA SER A 130 -6.10 11.52 -9.10
C SER A 130 -7.08 10.50 -8.54
N MET A 131 -8.33 10.90 -8.31
CA MET A 131 -9.39 10.05 -7.78
C MET A 131 -10.65 10.17 -8.66
N SER A 132 -11.39 9.08 -8.84
CA SER A 132 -12.64 9.09 -9.56
C SER A 132 -13.72 9.91 -8.82
N ASP A 133 -14.57 10.63 -9.55
CA ASP A 133 -15.64 11.45 -8.99
C ASP A 133 -16.61 10.62 -8.14
N TYR A 134 -16.89 9.40 -8.54
CA TYR A 134 -17.72 8.48 -7.76
C TYR A 134 -17.15 8.24 -6.36
N LEU A 135 -15.83 8.09 -6.24
CA LEU A 135 -15.19 7.81 -4.96
C LEU A 135 -15.05 9.06 -4.11
N SER A 136 -14.66 10.20 -4.72
CA SER A 136 -14.55 11.48 -4.00
C SER A 136 -15.89 11.93 -3.42
N SER A 137 -16.98 11.83 -4.19
CA SER A 137 -18.33 12.14 -3.71
C SER A 137 -18.77 11.28 -2.52
N ARG A 138 -18.38 10.01 -2.49
CA ARG A 138 -18.67 9.13 -1.37
C ARG A 138 -17.87 9.46 -0.12
N LEU A 139 -16.61 9.86 -0.30
CA LEU A 139 -15.77 10.32 0.81
C LEU A 139 -16.36 11.60 1.45
N GLU A 140 -16.81 12.55 0.62
CA GLU A 140 -17.46 13.79 1.05
C GLU A 140 -18.77 13.54 1.81
N ALA A 141 -19.49 12.50 1.43
CA ALA A 141 -20.77 12.16 2.04
C ALA A 141 -20.65 11.34 3.34
N ASP A 142 -19.49 10.75 3.65
CA ASP A 142 -19.33 9.96 4.88
C ASP A 142 -18.88 10.87 6.06
N PRO A 143 -19.73 11.09 7.08
CA PRO A 143 -19.42 11.97 8.21
C PRO A 143 -18.27 11.45 9.09
N ARG A 144 -17.85 10.20 8.90
CA ARG A 144 -16.71 9.61 9.62
C ARG A 144 -15.38 9.82 8.91
N ILE A 145 -15.37 10.53 7.78
CA ILE A 145 -14.17 10.83 7.02
C ILE A 145 -13.98 12.34 6.94
N THR A 146 -12.81 12.82 7.33
CA THR A 146 -12.39 14.20 7.09
C THR A 146 -11.22 14.22 6.11
N MET A 147 -11.38 14.95 5.01
CA MET A 147 -10.32 15.17 4.03
C MET A 147 -9.52 16.43 4.39
N HIS A 148 -8.23 16.28 4.51
CA HIS A 148 -7.29 17.35 4.77
C HIS A 148 -6.45 17.59 3.52
N TYR A 149 -6.74 18.68 2.80
CA TYR A 149 -5.97 19.06 1.63
C TYR A 149 -4.69 19.81 1.99
N GLN A 150 -3.68 19.73 1.12
CA GLN A 150 -2.36 20.31 1.33
C GLN A 150 -1.73 19.88 2.66
N ALA A 151 -2.04 18.67 3.09
CA ALA A 151 -1.65 18.12 4.38
C ALA A 151 -0.67 16.95 4.21
N GLU A 152 0.31 16.89 5.10
CA GLU A 152 1.31 15.83 5.16
C GLU A 152 1.69 15.52 6.61
N ILE A 153 2.12 14.29 6.87
CA ILE A 153 2.69 13.93 8.17
C ILE A 153 4.06 14.61 8.29
N SER A 154 4.29 15.29 9.40
CA SER A 154 5.61 15.83 9.76
C SER A 154 6.34 14.98 10.79
N ASP A 155 5.63 14.40 11.75
CA ASP A 155 6.23 13.62 12.83
C ASP A 155 5.34 12.45 13.26
N LEU A 156 6.00 11.39 13.73
CA LEU A 156 5.41 10.21 14.37
C LEU A 156 5.84 10.15 15.84
N HIS A 157 4.89 9.85 16.73
CA HIS A 157 5.12 9.82 18.16
C HIS A 157 4.76 8.47 18.75
N GLY A 158 5.56 8.01 19.69
CA GLY A 158 5.39 6.74 20.39
C GLY A 158 6.73 6.19 20.86
N ASP A 159 6.67 5.14 21.64
CA ASP A 159 7.84 4.36 22.05
C ASP A 159 7.88 3.05 21.24
N ASP A 160 7.41 1.95 21.78
CA ASP A 160 7.37 0.65 21.06
C ASP A 160 6.29 0.58 19.97
N LYS A 161 5.30 1.47 20.01
CA LYS A 161 4.18 1.54 19.06
C LYS A 161 3.79 2.99 18.82
N LEU A 162 3.22 3.24 17.65
CA LEU A 162 2.66 4.54 17.32
C LEU A 162 1.55 4.92 18.30
N SER A 163 1.59 6.14 18.82
CA SER A 163 0.58 6.69 19.75
C SER A 163 -0.07 7.96 19.24
N ALA A 164 0.65 8.78 18.48
CA ALA A 164 0.12 10.00 17.89
C ALA A 164 0.89 10.40 16.62
N VAL A 165 0.30 11.28 15.83
CA VAL A 165 0.84 11.77 14.56
C VAL A 165 0.71 13.28 14.50
N THR A 166 1.76 14.00 14.11
CA THR A 166 1.69 15.41 13.79
C THR A 166 1.53 15.59 12.29
N VAL A 167 0.50 16.32 11.90
CA VAL A 167 0.18 16.68 10.52
C VAL A 167 0.45 18.16 10.32
N LYS A 168 1.18 18.49 9.27
CA LYS A 168 1.44 19.86 8.83
C LYS A 168 0.52 20.20 7.65
N ASN A 169 -0.17 21.31 7.75
CA ASN A 169 -0.85 21.91 6.61
C ASN A 169 0.10 22.87 5.89
N LYS A 170 0.26 22.69 4.57
CA LYS A 170 1.19 23.49 3.75
C LYS A 170 0.69 24.88 3.42
N ALA A 171 -0.64 25.10 3.46
CA ALA A 171 -1.23 26.38 3.12
C ALA A 171 -0.97 27.44 4.21
N ASP A 172 -1.05 27.05 5.47
CA ASP A 172 -0.90 27.99 6.61
C ASP A 172 0.24 27.62 7.57
N SER A 173 1.01 26.57 7.21
CA SER A 173 2.13 26.05 8.01
C SER A 173 1.74 25.61 9.43
N LYS A 174 0.47 25.45 9.73
CA LYS A 174 0.04 24.98 11.05
C LYS A 174 0.28 23.49 11.22
N HIS A 175 0.59 23.12 12.45
CA HIS A 175 0.74 21.74 12.87
C HIS A 175 -0.44 21.33 13.75
N HIS A 176 -1.00 20.17 13.48
CA HIS A 176 -2.05 19.58 14.29
C HIS A 176 -1.65 18.17 14.71
N ARG A 177 -1.82 17.86 16.01
CA ARG A 177 -1.54 16.54 16.57
C ARG A 177 -2.82 15.74 16.66
N TYR A 178 -2.78 14.51 16.13
CA TYR A 178 -3.85 13.52 16.21
C TYR A 178 -3.40 12.38 17.11
N ASP A 179 -4.26 11.95 18.03
CA ASP A 179 -4.03 10.77 18.90
C ASP A 179 -4.40 9.49 18.15
N SER A 180 -3.75 9.30 17.01
CA SER A 180 -3.94 8.13 16.14
C SER A 180 -2.82 7.12 16.33
N ARG A 181 -3.22 5.85 16.47
CA ARG A 181 -2.30 4.71 16.59
C ARG A 181 -2.06 4.00 15.27
N THR A 182 -2.71 4.45 14.20
CA THR A 182 -2.63 3.80 12.89
C THR A 182 -2.51 4.80 11.76
N VAL A 183 -1.52 4.58 10.91
CA VAL A 183 -1.28 5.32 9.67
C VAL A 183 -1.25 4.33 8.51
N PHE A 184 -2.04 4.59 7.49
CA PHE A 184 -2.10 3.82 6.25
C PHE A 184 -1.50 4.63 5.11
N ILE A 185 -0.34 4.23 4.61
CA ILE A 185 0.37 4.94 3.54
C ILE A 185 -0.06 4.39 2.20
N MET A 186 -0.92 5.14 1.49
CA MET A 186 -1.42 4.83 0.16
C MET A 186 -0.82 5.78 -0.90
N ALA A 187 0.48 6.05 -0.78
CA ALA A 187 1.21 7.00 -1.64
C ALA A 187 1.71 6.39 -2.96
N GLY A 188 1.19 5.23 -3.32
CA GLY A 188 1.55 4.48 -4.51
C GLY A 188 2.70 3.50 -4.28
N ALA A 189 3.05 2.79 -5.35
CA ALA A 189 4.10 1.79 -5.35
C ALA A 189 4.90 1.83 -6.66
N ALA A 190 6.14 1.38 -6.63
CA ALA A 190 6.97 1.15 -7.80
C ALA A 190 6.93 -0.34 -8.16
N PRO A 191 6.64 -0.72 -9.41
CA PRO A 191 6.71 -2.11 -9.83
C PRO A 191 8.16 -2.60 -9.85
N ASN A 192 8.37 -3.87 -9.55
CA ASN A 192 9.70 -4.51 -9.64
C ASN A 192 9.96 -4.97 -11.08
N THR A 193 10.18 -4.04 -12.00
CA THR A 193 10.33 -4.28 -13.44
C THR A 193 11.50 -3.55 -14.07
N ASP A 194 12.52 -3.20 -13.29
CA ASP A 194 13.71 -2.42 -13.77
C ASP A 194 14.74 -3.30 -14.51
N TRP A 195 14.46 -4.57 -14.70
CA TRP A 195 15.28 -5.59 -15.39
C TRP A 195 14.86 -5.82 -16.84
#